data_7cf9f7154bc26ced926f6d4e0e8c59e3
#
_entry.id   7cf9f7154bc26ced926f6d4e0e8c59e3
#
_cell.length_a   1.000
_cell.length_b   1.000
_cell.length_c   1.000
_cell.angle_alpha   90.00
_cell.angle_beta   90.00
_cell.angle_gamma   90.00
#
_symmetry.space_group_name_H-M   'P 1'
#
loop_
_entity.id
_entity.type
_entity.pdbx_description
1 polymer ?
#
loop_
_entity_poly.entity_id
_entity_poly.type
_entity_poly.pdbx_seq_one_letter_code
_entity_poly.pdbx_strand_id
1 'polypeptide(L)'
;MINTKLEKLYLIDSKSELCDKWRQVFSSYPEVEVLTGDYFQQSADAIVSPANSFGIMDGGLDLAIRNELGFQIETDIQEVILNKYHGEMPIGTAEIINTNHDKWSYMIAAPTMRIPENIAFTLNAYIAFRAILIAINSFNESQPKRPIKSLICSGLGTGIGSMEPVKCAAQMRAAYKLIKEPARISSFAEIHKSHLSLLTA
;
A
#
# COMPACT_ATOMS: atom_id res chain seq x y z
N MET A 1 -18.86 9.16 6.57
CA MET A 1 -18.08 9.31 5.32
C MET A 1 -16.63 9.07 5.68
N ILE A 2 -16.03 8.03 5.16
CA ILE A 2 -14.59 7.79 5.31
C ILE A 2 -13.91 8.84 4.43
N ASN A 3 -13.48 9.93 5.04
CA ASN A 3 -12.74 10.97 4.34
C ASN A 3 -11.25 10.69 4.60
N THR A 4 -10.53 10.18 3.61
CA THR A 4 -9.07 10.07 3.72
C THR A 4 -8.53 11.48 3.96
N LYS A 5 -8.14 11.74 5.20
CA LYS A 5 -7.43 12.99 5.55
C LYS A 5 -5.98 12.98 5.05
N LEU A 6 -5.68 12.09 4.08
CA LEU A 6 -4.38 12.06 3.44
C LEU A 6 -4.21 13.34 2.61
N GLU A 7 -3.29 14.19 3.04
CA GLU A 7 -2.99 15.47 2.40
C GLU A 7 -1.95 15.29 1.28
N LYS A 8 -1.11 14.24 1.38
CA LYS A 8 -0.07 13.95 0.40
C LYS A 8 0.14 12.44 0.23
N LEU A 9 0.14 11.98 -1.02
CA LEU A 9 0.51 10.63 -1.40
C LEU A 9 1.72 10.68 -2.34
N TYR A 10 2.84 10.13 -1.92
CA TYR A 10 4.03 9.94 -2.74
C TYR A 10 4.03 8.52 -3.31
N LEU A 11 3.94 8.41 -4.64
CA LEU A 11 4.14 7.14 -5.35
C LEU A 11 5.57 7.14 -5.87
N ILE A 12 6.43 6.29 -5.31
CA ILE A 12 7.88 6.29 -5.59
C ILE A 12 8.31 4.90 -6.04
N ASP A 13 8.95 4.83 -7.19
CA ASP A 13 9.55 3.60 -7.70
C ASP A 13 10.78 3.92 -8.58
N SER A 14 11.71 3.00 -8.65
CA SER A 14 12.86 3.09 -9.55
C SER A 14 12.51 2.79 -11.01
N LYS A 15 11.38 2.11 -11.25
CA LYS A 15 10.87 1.76 -12.59
C LYS A 15 10.16 2.96 -13.21
N SER A 16 10.83 3.65 -14.15
CA SER A 16 10.27 4.82 -14.84
C SER A 16 8.93 4.52 -15.53
N GLU A 17 8.79 3.34 -16.13
CA GLU A 17 7.55 2.92 -16.80
C GLU A 17 6.36 2.93 -15.84
N LEU A 18 6.50 2.41 -14.62
CA LEU A 18 5.45 2.44 -13.61
C LEU A 18 5.11 3.88 -13.18
N CYS A 19 6.15 4.69 -12.98
CA CYS A 19 5.96 6.09 -12.63
C CYS A 19 5.19 6.86 -13.72
N ASP A 20 5.46 6.60 -14.98
CA ASP A 20 4.74 7.21 -16.10
C ASP A 20 3.27 6.77 -16.14
N LYS A 21 2.98 5.49 -15.86
CA LYS A 21 1.59 5.01 -15.73
C LYS A 21 0.87 5.69 -14.57
N TRP A 22 1.52 5.84 -13.42
CA TRP A 22 0.94 6.56 -12.29
C TRP A 22 0.66 8.03 -12.61
N ARG A 23 1.61 8.75 -13.24
CA ARG A 23 1.40 10.15 -13.68
C ARG A 23 0.16 10.28 -14.55
N GLN A 24 -0.03 9.32 -15.47
CA GLN A 24 -1.19 9.29 -16.36
C GLN A 24 -2.50 9.06 -15.58
N VAL A 25 -2.58 8.01 -14.74
CA VAL A 25 -3.85 7.61 -14.11
C VAL A 25 -4.21 8.44 -12.88
N PHE A 26 -3.24 9.07 -12.21
CA PHE A 26 -3.45 9.94 -11.03
C PHE A 26 -3.45 11.43 -11.36
N SER A 27 -3.39 11.84 -12.62
CA SER A 27 -3.31 13.25 -13.05
C SER A 27 -4.42 14.16 -12.50
N SER A 28 -5.57 13.62 -12.14
CA SER A 28 -6.70 14.37 -11.55
C SER A 28 -6.63 14.52 -10.03
N TYR A 29 -5.59 14.01 -9.37
CA TYR A 29 -5.42 14.05 -7.92
C TYR A 29 -4.20 14.90 -7.54
N PRO A 30 -4.37 16.20 -7.25
CA PRO A 30 -3.26 17.14 -7.00
C PRO A 30 -2.45 16.79 -5.73
N GLU A 31 -3.03 16.03 -4.80
CA GLU A 31 -2.36 15.55 -3.62
C GLU A 31 -1.41 14.37 -3.90
N VAL A 32 -1.48 13.75 -5.09
CA VAL A 32 -0.61 12.63 -5.49
C VAL A 32 0.60 13.16 -6.24
N GLU A 33 1.78 12.83 -5.74
CA GLU A 33 3.05 13.14 -6.36
C GLU A 33 3.80 11.87 -6.74
N VAL A 34 4.24 11.81 -8.00
CA VAL A 34 4.94 10.63 -8.53
C VAL A 34 6.40 10.98 -8.73
N LEU A 35 7.26 10.27 -8.01
CA LEU A 35 8.71 10.41 -8.04
C LEU A 35 9.36 9.16 -8.63
N THR A 36 10.33 9.35 -9.52
CA THR A 36 11.16 8.24 -10.02
C THR A 36 12.49 8.27 -9.29
N GLY A 37 12.84 7.17 -8.63
CA GLY A 37 14.11 7.09 -7.92
C GLY A 37 14.10 6.24 -6.66
N ASP A 38 14.87 6.67 -5.67
CA ASP A 38 15.02 5.97 -4.40
C ASP A 38 13.77 6.10 -3.54
N TYR A 39 13.25 4.97 -3.07
CA TYR A 39 12.08 4.87 -2.22
C TYR A 39 12.22 5.64 -0.89
N PHE A 40 13.45 5.76 -0.38
CA PHE A 40 13.78 6.38 0.89
C PHE A 40 14.16 7.87 0.81
N GLN A 41 14.13 8.46 -0.39
CA GLN A 41 14.51 9.86 -0.59
C GLN A 41 13.54 10.87 0.05
N GLN A 42 12.26 10.50 0.20
CA GLN A 42 11.20 11.38 0.66
C GLN A 42 10.84 11.12 2.13
N SER A 43 10.52 12.19 2.88
CA SER A 43 9.96 12.08 4.22
C SER A 43 8.41 12.13 4.16
N ALA A 44 7.77 11.37 5.03
CA ALA A 44 6.32 11.36 5.19
C ALA A 44 5.95 10.82 6.59
N ASP A 45 4.68 10.92 6.99
CA ASP A 45 4.23 10.35 8.27
C ASP A 45 4.33 8.82 8.27
N ALA A 46 4.07 8.20 7.10
CA ALA A 46 4.12 6.75 6.96
C ALA A 46 4.77 6.28 5.67
N ILE A 47 5.40 5.10 5.73
CA ILE A 47 5.98 4.36 4.61
C ILE A 47 5.33 2.99 4.50
N VAL A 48 5.00 2.54 3.27
CA VAL A 48 4.38 1.23 3.03
C VAL A 48 5.43 0.15 2.86
N SER A 49 5.27 -0.97 3.57
CA SER A 49 5.93 -2.25 3.30
C SER A 49 4.94 -3.17 2.57
N PRO A 50 5.21 -3.57 1.31
CA PRO A 50 4.33 -4.44 0.52
C PRO A 50 4.47 -5.90 0.93
N ALA A 51 4.37 -6.16 2.20
CA ALA A 51 4.68 -7.38 2.94
C ALA A 51 4.17 -8.69 2.31
N ASN A 52 4.62 -9.80 2.89
CA ASN A 52 3.97 -11.11 2.81
C ASN A 52 3.11 -11.37 4.06
N SER A 53 2.30 -12.43 4.05
CA SER A 53 1.37 -12.74 5.15
C SER A 53 2.03 -13.05 6.50
N PHE A 54 3.34 -13.25 6.54
CA PHE A 54 4.08 -13.65 7.74
C PHE A 54 4.97 -12.53 8.30
N GLY A 55 5.01 -11.37 7.64
CA GLY A 55 5.85 -10.25 8.04
C GLY A 55 7.35 -10.56 7.98
N ILE A 56 7.76 -11.51 7.13
CA ILE A 56 9.17 -11.85 6.91
C ILE A 56 9.79 -10.81 5.98
N MET A 57 10.84 -10.15 6.44
CA MET A 57 11.46 -9.01 5.74
C MET A 57 12.89 -9.35 5.29
N ASP A 58 13.06 -10.50 4.60
CA ASP A 58 14.36 -11.05 4.19
C ASP A 58 14.71 -10.81 2.72
N GLY A 59 13.85 -10.13 1.95
CA GLY A 59 14.07 -9.90 0.53
C GLY A 59 13.38 -8.65 -0.04
N GLY A 60 13.86 -8.22 -1.20
CA GLY A 60 13.27 -7.11 -1.96
C GLY A 60 13.18 -5.80 -1.18
N LEU A 61 12.06 -5.09 -1.35
CA LEU A 61 11.82 -3.82 -0.68
C LEU A 61 11.65 -3.98 0.84
N ASP A 62 11.07 -5.09 1.32
CA ASP A 62 10.90 -5.33 2.75
C ASP A 62 12.26 -5.43 3.47
N LEU A 63 13.24 -6.12 2.87
CA LEU A 63 14.61 -6.15 3.40
C LEU A 63 15.23 -4.75 3.44
N ALA A 64 15.04 -3.95 2.39
CA ALA A 64 15.55 -2.58 2.36
C ALA A 64 14.91 -1.70 3.44
N ILE A 65 13.59 -1.83 3.65
CA ILE A 65 12.85 -1.14 4.73
C ILE A 65 13.36 -1.58 6.10
N ARG A 66 13.55 -2.88 6.33
CA ARG A 66 14.11 -3.39 7.59
C ARG A 66 15.51 -2.84 7.85
N ASN A 67 16.36 -2.78 6.83
CA ASN A 67 17.71 -2.24 6.98
C ASN A 67 17.71 -0.74 7.31
N GLU A 68 16.76 0.02 6.77
CA GLU A 68 16.61 1.46 7.02
C GLU A 68 15.99 1.74 8.40
N LEU A 69 14.93 1.02 8.77
CA LEU A 69 14.19 1.24 10.03
C LEU A 69 14.78 0.51 11.23
N GLY A 70 15.68 -0.45 10.99
CA GLY A 70 16.25 -1.33 12.01
C GLY A 70 15.53 -2.68 12.12
N PHE A 71 16.25 -3.69 12.63
CA PHE A 71 15.75 -5.07 12.70
C PHE A 71 14.52 -5.27 13.58
N GLN A 72 14.29 -4.37 14.54
CA GLN A 72 13.16 -4.46 15.45
C GLN A 72 11.81 -4.39 14.73
N ILE A 73 11.72 -3.69 13.60
CA ILE A 73 10.48 -3.52 12.85
C ILE A 73 9.88 -4.85 12.36
N GLU A 74 10.73 -5.83 12.02
CA GLU A 74 10.29 -7.18 11.64
C GLU A 74 9.70 -7.93 12.83
N THR A 75 10.31 -7.81 14.02
CA THR A 75 9.77 -8.39 15.25
C THR A 75 8.43 -7.76 15.61
N ASP A 76 8.33 -6.44 15.53
CA ASP A 76 7.12 -5.70 15.90
C ASP A 76 5.92 -6.09 15.01
N ILE A 77 6.11 -6.21 13.70
CA ILE A 77 5.03 -6.67 12.80
C ILE A 77 4.69 -8.14 13.04
N GLN A 78 5.67 -9.00 13.28
CA GLN A 78 5.43 -10.42 13.58
C GLN A 78 4.67 -10.62 14.89
N GLU A 79 4.93 -9.82 15.92
CA GLU A 79 4.14 -9.84 17.16
C GLU A 79 2.67 -9.47 16.90
N VAL A 80 2.40 -8.46 16.08
CA VAL A 80 1.03 -8.12 15.68
C VAL A 80 0.38 -9.25 14.91
N ILE A 81 1.10 -9.89 13.99
CA ILE A 81 0.60 -11.02 13.20
C ILE A 81 0.28 -12.22 14.11
N LEU A 82 1.14 -12.53 15.05
CA LEU A 82 0.90 -13.61 16.02
C LEU A 82 -0.34 -13.34 16.87
N ASN A 83 -0.44 -12.14 17.44
CA ASN A 83 -1.48 -11.82 18.42
C ASN A 83 -2.85 -11.57 17.77
N LYS A 84 -2.90 -10.97 16.58
CA LYS A 84 -4.14 -10.53 15.94
C LYS A 84 -4.64 -11.48 14.84
N TYR A 85 -3.71 -12.18 14.19
CA TYR A 85 -4.01 -13.01 13.01
C TYR A 85 -3.59 -14.48 13.18
N HIS A 86 -3.25 -14.89 14.40
CA HIS A 86 -2.86 -16.26 14.68
C HIS A 86 -1.71 -16.79 13.81
N GLY A 87 -0.76 -15.90 13.50
CA GLY A 87 0.46 -16.22 12.74
C GLY A 87 0.41 -15.98 11.23
N GLU A 88 -0.74 -15.57 10.67
CA GLU A 88 -0.85 -15.32 9.23
C GLU A 88 -1.80 -14.14 8.94
N MET A 89 -1.28 -13.01 8.48
CA MET A 89 -2.05 -11.81 8.13
C MET A 89 -2.66 -11.95 6.74
N PRO A 90 -3.99 -11.91 6.57
CA PRO A 90 -4.63 -12.07 5.26
C PRO A 90 -4.30 -10.94 4.29
N ILE A 91 -4.18 -11.25 2.99
CA ILE A 91 -4.17 -10.23 1.93
C ILE A 91 -5.48 -9.44 2.01
N GLY A 92 -5.40 -8.12 1.95
CA GLY A 92 -6.57 -7.25 2.14
C GLY A 92 -6.71 -6.68 3.54
N THR A 93 -5.72 -6.92 4.40
CA THR A 93 -5.52 -6.25 5.67
C THR A 93 -4.28 -5.35 5.63
N ALA A 94 -4.18 -4.40 6.56
CA ALA A 94 -3.00 -3.58 6.73
C ALA A 94 -2.84 -3.22 8.21
N GLU A 95 -1.60 -3.26 8.71
CA GLU A 95 -1.26 -2.92 10.08
C GLU A 95 -0.27 -1.76 10.13
N ILE A 96 -0.49 -0.86 11.09
CA ILE A 96 0.31 0.34 11.28
C ILE A 96 1.22 0.12 12.49
N ILE A 97 2.52 0.15 12.25
CA ILE A 97 3.57 -0.07 13.24
C ILE A 97 4.34 1.23 13.47
N ASN A 98 4.57 1.59 14.72
CA ASN A 98 5.43 2.73 15.07
C ASN A 98 6.89 2.37 14.78
N THR A 99 7.59 3.23 14.05
CA THR A 99 9.00 2.98 13.67
C THR A 99 9.99 3.62 14.61
N ASN A 100 9.58 4.64 15.39
CA ASN A 100 10.47 5.55 16.12
C ASN A 100 11.56 6.21 15.24
N HIS A 101 11.30 6.32 13.93
CA HIS A 101 12.24 6.88 12.95
C HIS A 101 11.84 8.32 12.59
N ASP A 102 12.83 9.22 12.45
CA ASP A 102 12.59 10.66 12.24
C ASP A 102 11.89 11.00 10.92
N LYS A 103 12.19 10.25 9.85
CA LYS A 103 11.59 10.48 8.52
C LYS A 103 10.20 9.89 8.36
N TRP A 104 9.93 8.76 9.04
CA TRP A 104 8.68 8.00 8.89
C TRP A 104 8.25 7.49 10.28
N SER A 105 7.31 8.17 10.90
CA SER A 105 6.82 7.79 12.22
C SER A 105 6.13 6.42 12.23
N TYR A 106 5.62 5.98 11.07
CA TYR A 106 4.88 4.73 10.93
C TYR A 106 5.32 3.93 9.71
N MET A 107 5.37 2.60 9.85
CA MET A 107 5.36 1.65 8.73
C MET A 107 3.97 1.04 8.60
N ILE A 108 3.45 0.95 7.38
CA ILE A 108 2.19 0.26 7.10
C ILE A 108 2.52 -1.04 6.36
N ALA A 109 2.39 -2.15 7.06
CA ALA A 109 2.56 -3.47 6.47
C ALA A 109 1.25 -3.92 5.82
N ALA A 110 1.28 -4.22 4.53
CA ALA A 110 0.11 -4.65 3.77
C ALA A 110 0.48 -5.80 2.82
N PRO A 111 0.11 -7.05 3.13
CA PRO A 111 0.45 -8.19 2.30
C PRO A 111 -0.10 -8.07 0.89
N THR A 112 0.78 -8.19 -0.10
CA THR A 112 0.43 -8.30 -1.52
C THR A 112 0.36 -9.75 -1.99
N MET A 113 0.97 -10.66 -1.23
CA MET A 113 1.02 -12.11 -1.50
C MET A 113 1.11 -12.88 -0.18
N ARG A 114 0.69 -14.13 -0.19
CA ARG A 114 0.84 -14.99 0.98
C ARG A 114 2.31 -15.31 1.24
N ILE A 115 2.98 -15.83 0.23
CA ILE A 115 4.42 -16.12 0.16
C ILE A 115 4.96 -15.49 -1.13
N PRO A 116 6.29 -15.40 -1.32
CA PRO A 116 6.86 -14.94 -2.60
C PRO A 116 6.33 -15.78 -3.78
N GLU A 117 5.44 -15.17 -4.59
CA GLU A 117 4.78 -15.81 -5.72
C GLU A 117 4.39 -14.81 -6.81
N ASN A 118 4.09 -15.30 -8.01
CA ASN A 118 3.58 -14.48 -9.11
C ASN A 118 2.11 -14.11 -8.87
N ILE A 119 1.81 -12.82 -8.81
CA ILE A 119 0.46 -12.29 -8.61
C ILE A 119 -0.03 -11.44 -9.80
N ALA A 120 0.59 -11.58 -10.97
CA ALA A 120 0.30 -10.78 -12.17
C ALA A 120 -1.17 -10.88 -12.64
N PHE A 121 -1.85 -11.98 -12.31
CA PHE A 121 -3.24 -12.24 -12.70
C PHE A 121 -4.23 -12.13 -11.53
N THR A 122 -3.88 -11.33 -10.52
CA THR A 122 -4.71 -11.11 -9.33
C THR A 122 -5.15 -9.64 -9.20
N LEU A 123 -6.00 -9.36 -8.21
CA LEU A 123 -6.34 -8.01 -7.77
C LEU A 123 -5.56 -7.57 -6.54
N ASN A 124 -4.43 -8.21 -6.24
CA ASN A 124 -3.74 -8.02 -4.97
C ASN A 124 -3.21 -6.59 -4.76
N ALA A 125 -2.78 -5.89 -5.82
CA ALA A 125 -2.40 -4.48 -5.70
C ALA A 125 -3.59 -3.58 -5.33
N TYR A 126 -4.77 -3.83 -5.92
CA TYR A 126 -6.01 -3.14 -5.55
C TYR A 126 -6.41 -3.42 -4.10
N ILE A 127 -6.40 -4.69 -3.71
CA ILE A 127 -6.84 -5.15 -2.39
C ILE A 127 -5.90 -4.60 -1.30
N ALA A 128 -4.59 -4.70 -1.50
CA ALA A 128 -3.59 -4.20 -0.55
C ALA A 128 -3.64 -2.66 -0.44
N PHE A 129 -3.69 -1.94 -1.56
CA PHE A 129 -3.75 -0.48 -1.52
C PHE A 129 -5.05 0.03 -0.86
N ARG A 130 -6.17 -0.63 -1.12
CA ARG A 130 -7.44 -0.35 -0.44
C ARG A 130 -7.33 -0.57 1.06
N ALA A 131 -6.68 -1.66 1.51
CA ALA A 131 -6.49 -1.95 2.93
C ALA A 131 -5.62 -0.88 3.62
N ILE A 132 -4.54 -0.43 2.98
CA ILE A 132 -3.69 0.67 3.47
C ILE A 132 -4.52 1.93 3.73
N LEU A 133 -5.33 2.34 2.77
CA LEU A 133 -6.13 3.56 2.87
C LEU A 133 -7.22 3.46 3.96
N ILE A 134 -7.82 2.28 4.13
CA ILE A 134 -8.78 2.02 5.21
C ILE A 134 -8.08 2.05 6.57
N ALA A 135 -6.91 1.41 6.69
CA ALA A 135 -6.15 1.40 7.93
C ALA A 135 -5.76 2.83 8.36
N ILE A 136 -5.30 3.68 7.42
CA ILE A 136 -5.01 5.09 7.70
C ILE A 136 -6.25 5.82 8.21
N ASN A 137 -7.42 5.62 7.60
CA ASN A 137 -8.65 6.28 8.04
C ASN A 137 -9.03 5.87 9.47
N SER A 138 -9.04 4.57 9.75
CA SER A 138 -9.36 4.04 11.08
C SER A 138 -8.35 4.50 12.13
N PHE A 139 -7.07 4.54 11.77
CA PHE A 139 -6.02 5.05 12.63
C PHE A 139 -6.24 6.54 12.94
N ASN A 140 -6.48 7.36 11.94
CA ASN A 140 -6.69 8.81 12.11
C ASN A 140 -7.95 9.13 12.94
N GLU A 141 -8.99 8.30 12.85
CA GLU A 141 -10.17 8.41 13.72
C GLU A 141 -9.85 8.07 15.18
N SER A 142 -9.01 7.05 15.41
CA SER A 142 -8.61 6.61 16.76
C SER A 142 -7.51 7.47 17.38
N GLN A 143 -6.65 8.09 16.55
CA GLN A 143 -5.48 8.88 16.96
C GLN A 143 -5.52 10.31 16.37
N PRO A 144 -6.53 11.12 16.67
CA PRO A 144 -6.73 12.43 16.04
C PRO A 144 -5.62 13.45 16.34
N LYS A 145 -4.82 13.23 17.39
CA LYS A 145 -3.68 14.10 17.76
C LYS A 145 -2.41 13.83 16.95
N ARG A 146 -2.28 12.65 16.32
CA ARG A 146 -1.13 12.24 15.52
C ARG A 146 -1.59 11.53 14.24
N PRO A 147 -2.38 12.21 13.39
CA PRO A 147 -2.90 11.59 12.18
C PRO A 147 -1.79 11.36 11.15
N ILE A 148 -1.93 10.31 10.36
CA ILE A 148 -1.13 10.08 9.15
C ILE A 148 -1.73 10.95 8.05
N LYS A 149 -1.00 11.98 7.62
CA LYS A 149 -1.42 12.93 6.58
C LYS A 149 -0.66 12.74 5.27
N SER A 150 0.53 12.15 5.35
CA SER A 150 1.40 11.89 4.21
C SER A 150 1.85 10.41 4.19
N LEU A 151 1.85 9.84 2.98
CA LEU A 151 2.14 8.43 2.74
C LEU A 151 3.12 8.26 1.60
N ILE A 152 4.11 7.37 1.77
CA ILE A 152 4.96 6.86 0.69
C ILE A 152 4.52 5.44 0.35
N CYS A 153 4.31 5.16 -0.93
CA CYS A 153 3.96 3.84 -1.43
C CYS A 153 4.72 3.54 -2.73
N SER A 154 5.24 2.32 -2.85
CA SER A 154 5.87 1.78 -4.05
C SER A 154 4.88 1.03 -4.93
N GLY A 155 5.34 0.48 -6.05
CA GLY A 155 4.56 -0.44 -6.89
C GLY A 155 4.23 -1.73 -6.17
N LEU A 156 2.93 -1.92 -5.86
CA LEU A 156 2.46 -3.10 -5.16
C LEU A 156 2.45 -4.32 -6.09
N GLY A 157 3.25 -5.33 -5.72
CA GLY A 157 3.37 -6.57 -6.49
C GLY A 157 4.22 -6.49 -7.76
N THR A 158 4.89 -5.39 -8.05
CA THR A 158 5.68 -5.20 -9.29
C THR A 158 7.11 -5.76 -9.23
N GLY A 159 7.55 -6.23 -8.07
CA GLY A 159 8.82 -6.94 -7.89
C GLY A 159 8.64 -8.44 -8.13
N ILE A 160 8.80 -9.25 -7.09
CA ILE A 160 8.61 -10.71 -7.11
C ILE A 160 7.23 -11.10 -7.67
N GLY A 161 6.19 -10.31 -7.35
CA GLY A 161 4.82 -10.54 -7.82
C GLY A 161 4.61 -10.41 -9.34
N SER A 162 5.59 -9.91 -10.07
CA SER A 162 5.58 -9.80 -11.55
C SER A 162 4.35 -9.07 -12.13
N MET A 163 3.69 -8.23 -11.34
CA MET A 163 2.56 -7.44 -11.83
C MET A 163 3.05 -6.37 -12.80
N GLU A 164 2.42 -6.28 -13.95
CA GLU A 164 2.76 -5.29 -14.98
C GLU A 164 2.50 -3.86 -14.48
N PRO A 165 3.36 -2.88 -14.85
CA PRO A 165 3.21 -1.48 -14.45
C PRO A 165 1.84 -0.88 -14.72
N VAL A 166 1.27 -1.14 -15.91
CA VAL A 166 -0.05 -0.62 -16.30
C VAL A 166 -1.14 -1.16 -15.38
N LYS A 167 -1.09 -2.46 -15.08
CA LYS A 167 -2.05 -3.14 -14.21
C LYS A 167 -1.95 -2.68 -12.75
N CYS A 168 -0.72 -2.60 -12.23
CA CYS A 168 -0.47 -2.07 -10.89
C CYS A 168 -1.03 -0.65 -10.74
N ALA A 169 -0.73 0.23 -11.68
CA ALA A 169 -1.21 1.61 -11.68
C ALA A 169 -2.74 1.70 -11.75
N ALA A 170 -3.38 0.92 -12.62
CA ALA A 170 -4.83 0.87 -12.75
C ALA A 170 -5.51 0.38 -11.47
N GLN A 171 -4.99 -0.69 -10.85
CA GLN A 171 -5.50 -1.27 -9.60
C GLN A 171 -5.35 -0.30 -8.43
N MET A 172 -4.17 0.30 -8.24
CA MET A 172 -3.96 1.29 -7.18
C MET A 172 -4.87 2.52 -7.37
N ARG A 173 -5.01 3.02 -8.59
CA ARG A 173 -5.90 4.13 -8.88
C ARG A 173 -7.37 3.81 -8.60
N ALA A 174 -7.82 2.61 -8.92
CA ALA A 174 -9.19 2.18 -8.66
C ALA A 174 -9.48 2.10 -7.15
N ALA A 175 -8.56 1.57 -6.35
CA ALA A 175 -8.65 1.56 -4.90
C ALA A 175 -8.71 2.99 -4.32
N TYR A 176 -7.82 3.88 -4.79
CA TYR A 176 -7.78 5.27 -4.36
C TYR A 176 -9.10 6.00 -4.65
N LYS A 177 -9.60 5.88 -5.88
CA LYS A 177 -10.88 6.47 -6.29
C LYS A 177 -12.03 6.00 -5.39
N LEU A 178 -12.11 4.69 -5.15
CA LEU A 178 -13.18 4.11 -4.34
C LEU A 178 -13.22 4.69 -2.92
N ILE A 179 -12.05 4.89 -2.31
CA ILE A 179 -11.95 5.42 -0.95
C ILE A 179 -12.24 6.93 -0.89
N LYS A 180 -11.96 7.67 -1.96
CA LYS A 180 -12.30 9.11 -2.07
C LYS A 180 -13.77 9.39 -2.32
N GLU A 181 -14.51 8.43 -2.88
CA GLU A 181 -15.94 8.52 -3.13
C GLU A 181 -16.76 8.12 -1.88
N PRO A 182 -18.01 8.56 -1.74
CA PRO A 182 -18.90 8.09 -0.69
C PRO A 182 -19.07 6.56 -0.74
N ALA A 183 -18.99 5.91 0.41
CA ALA A 183 -19.11 4.46 0.50
C ALA A 183 -20.47 3.99 -0.03
N ARG A 184 -20.45 3.04 -0.96
CA ARG A 184 -21.64 2.41 -1.51
C ARG A 184 -21.38 0.95 -1.86
N ILE A 185 -22.42 0.17 -1.90
CA ILE A 185 -22.39 -1.18 -2.49
C ILE A 185 -23.00 -1.06 -3.88
N SER A 186 -22.19 -1.27 -4.90
CA SER A 186 -22.64 -1.26 -6.30
C SER A 186 -23.44 -2.53 -6.64
N SER A 187 -24.13 -2.53 -7.78
CA SER A 187 -24.75 -3.73 -8.31
C SER A 187 -23.70 -4.80 -8.64
N PHE A 188 -24.09 -6.09 -8.58
CA PHE A 188 -23.18 -7.19 -8.94
C PHE A 188 -22.64 -7.06 -10.37
N ALA A 189 -23.43 -6.57 -11.31
CA ALA A 189 -23.01 -6.34 -12.68
C ALA A 189 -21.89 -5.29 -12.78
N GLU A 190 -21.98 -4.17 -12.04
CA GLU A 190 -20.94 -3.15 -11.98
C GLU A 190 -19.66 -3.68 -11.31
N ILE A 191 -19.82 -4.43 -10.21
CA ILE A 191 -18.70 -5.07 -9.50
C ILE A 191 -17.98 -6.04 -10.43
N HIS A 192 -18.72 -6.91 -11.13
CA HIS A 192 -18.17 -7.89 -12.07
C HIS A 192 -17.42 -7.21 -13.22
N LYS A 193 -18.02 -6.18 -13.83
CA LYS A 193 -17.37 -5.39 -14.90
C LYS A 193 -16.07 -4.76 -14.42
N SER A 194 -16.08 -4.13 -13.24
CA SER A 194 -14.89 -3.52 -12.64
C SER A 194 -13.81 -4.56 -12.36
N HIS A 195 -14.19 -5.71 -11.79
CA HIS A 195 -13.28 -6.82 -11.50
C HIS A 195 -12.53 -7.30 -12.75
N LEU A 196 -13.26 -7.59 -13.82
CA LEU A 196 -12.65 -8.02 -15.09
C LEU A 196 -11.74 -6.93 -15.68
N SER A 197 -12.20 -5.68 -15.69
CA SER A 197 -11.40 -4.56 -16.20
C SER A 197 -10.05 -4.39 -15.46
N LEU A 198 -10.00 -4.63 -14.15
CA LEU A 198 -8.77 -4.53 -13.37
C LEU A 198 -7.85 -5.74 -13.55
N LEU A 199 -8.39 -6.91 -13.91
CA LEU A 199 -7.59 -8.10 -14.24
C LEU A 199 -6.93 -8.02 -15.61
N THR A 200 -7.54 -7.26 -16.55
CA THR A 200 -7.12 -7.19 -17.96
C THR A 200 -6.51 -5.84 -18.34
N ALA A 201 -6.33 -4.92 -17.40
CA ALA A 201 -5.75 -3.59 -17.61
C ALA A 201 -4.33 -3.62 -18.18
#